data_554bea550564fbf39746fbaab1201b01
#
_entry.id   554bea550564fbf39746fbaab1201b01
#
_cell.length_a   1.000
_cell.length_b   1.000
_cell.length_c   1.000
_cell.angle_alpha   90.00
_cell.angle_beta   90.00
_cell.angle_gamma   90.00
#
_symmetry.space_group_name_H-M   'P 1'
#
loop_
_entity.id
_entity.type
_entity.pdbx_description
1 polymer ?
#
loop_
_entity_poly.entity_id
_entity_poly.type
_entity_poly.pdbx_seq_one_letter_code
_entity_poly.pdbx_strand_id
1 'polypeptide(L)'
;MSTVSEQPTRRAQVPTDRGRRTQAAIDAAARTVIARKGILATTIADIAAEAGRSTASFYNYYDSKEAMVREWAVRFRDEANQRVLTVLRHGLSDRERAQQAASAHWHTYRNRLAEMISVSQLAMINGDFAQYWAEICAIPTSFITEMVRRAQAQGYCAGDDPELIATAIVAMFNQFCYLQLAGPAPGPAGAPDDQTCIDTLANIFYRALYYREVHPR
;
A
#
# COMPACT_ATOMS: atom_id res chain seq x y z
N MET A 1 10.75 24.85 -46.28
CA MET A 1 9.35 24.56 -45.90
C MET A 1 9.32 23.11 -45.50
N SER A 2 9.49 22.86 -44.20
CA SER A 2 9.48 21.48 -43.65
C SER A 2 8.11 21.26 -43.00
N THR A 3 7.37 20.33 -43.56
CA THR A 3 6.08 19.89 -43.05
C THR A 3 6.28 19.04 -41.83
N VAL A 4 5.88 19.54 -40.69
CA VAL A 4 5.78 18.76 -39.43
C VAL A 4 4.59 17.83 -39.58
N SER A 5 4.84 16.51 -39.62
CA SER A 5 3.80 15.48 -39.55
C SER A 5 3.23 15.45 -38.13
N GLU A 6 2.02 15.96 -37.95
CA GLU A 6 1.21 15.72 -36.75
C GLU A 6 0.81 14.24 -36.71
N GLN A 7 1.30 13.51 -35.70
CA GLN A 7 0.79 12.17 -35.36
C GLN A 7 -0.62 12.33 -34.75
N PRO A 8 -1.60 11.54 -35.19
CA PRO A 8 -2.95 11.62 -34.65
C PRO A 8 -2.97 11.15 -33.18
N THR A 9 -3.30 12.05 -32.28
CA THR A 9 -3.66 11.73 -30.90
C THR A 9 -4.76 10.68 -30.88
N ARG A 10 -4.46 9.51 -30.30
CA ARG A 10 -5.40 8.41 -30.11
C ARG A 10 -6.57 8.92 -29.26
N ARG A 11 -7.71 9.23 -29.91
CA ARG A 11 -8.96 9.61 -29.22
C ARG A 11 -9.26 8.55 -28.18
N ALA A 12 -9.39 8.95 -26.91
CA ALA A 12 -9.89 8.12 -25.83
C ALA A 12 -11.32 7.66 -26.20
N GLN A 13 -11.43 6.48 -26.78
CA GLN A 13 -12.73 5.83 -27.01
C GLN A 13 -13.27 5.39 -25.64
N VAL A 14 -14.49 5.79 -25.31
CA VAL A 14 -15.21 5.29 -24.12
C VAL A 14 -15.21 3.77 -24.20
N PRO A 15 -14.66 3.05 -23.19
CA PRO A 15 -14.55 1.60 -23.25
C PRO A 15 -15.94 0.96 -23.34
N THR A 16 -16.14 0.06 -24.31
CA THR A 16 -17.38 -0.75 -24.40
C THR A 16 -17.51 -1.65 -23.16
N ASP A 17 -18.70 -2.13 -22.84
CA ASP A 17 -18.91 -3.07 -21.73
C ASP A 17 -18.01 -4.31 -21.83
N ARG A 18 -17.82 -4.83 -23.04
CA ARG A 18 -16.89 -5.94 -23.31
C ARG A 18 -15.44 -5.52 -23.01
N GLY A 19 -15.04 -4.31 -23.40
CA GLY A 19 -13.72 -3.78 -23.13
C GLY A 19 -13.44 -3.65 -21.62
N ARG A 20 -14.39 -3.08 -20.87
CA ARG A 20 -14.30 -2.97 -19.40
C ARG A 20 -14.17 -4.34 -18.72
N ARG A 21 -14.95 -5.33 -19.14
CA ARG A 21 -14.86 -6.70 -18.61
C ARG A 21 -13.50 -7.34 -18.90
N THR A 22 -12.94 -7.11 -20.08
CA THR A 22 -11.62 -7.66 -20.44
C THR A 22 -10.51 -6.98 -19.64
N GLN A 23 -10.55 -5.66 -19.48
CA GLN A 23 -9.59 -4.94 -18.63
C GLN A 23 -9.68 -5.42 -17.17
N ALA A 24 -10.87 -5.54 -16.61
CA ALA A 24 -11.08 -6.05 -15.26
C ALA A 24 -10.54 -7.48 -15.07
N ALA A 25 -10.68 -8.35 -16.08
CA ALA A 25 -10.12 -9.70 -16.06
C ALA A 25 -8.58 -9.68 -16.07
N ILE A 26 -7.96 -8.81 -16.86
CA ILE A 26 -6.50 -8.60 -16.89
C ILE A 26 -6.02 -8.07 -15.54
N ASP A 27 -6.69 -7.08 -14.96
CA ASP A 27 -6.37 -6.52 -13.65
C ASP A 27 -6.45 -7.56 -12.53
N ALA A 28 -7.51 -8.39 -12.53
CA ALA A 28 -7.66 -9.46 -11.55
C ALA A 28 -6.56 -10.52 -11.67
N ALA A 29 -6.25 -10.95 -12.90
CA ALA A 29 -5.18 -11.90 -13.18
C ALA A 29 -3.81 -11.34 -12.76
N ALA A 30 -3.53 -10.09 -13.09
CA ALA A 30 -2.30 -9.42 -12.69
C ALA A 30 -2.14 -9.39 -11.15
N ARG A 31 -3.21 -9.04 -10.40
CA ARG A 31 -3.18 -9.08 -8.93
C ARG A 31 -2.87 -10.47 -8.39
N THR A 32 -3.48 -11.51 -8.94
CA THR A 32 -3.22 -12.90 -8.56
C THR A 32 -1.76 -13.29 -8.77
N VAL A 33 -1.22 -13.01 -9.96
CA VAL A 33 0.17 -13.36 -10.29
C VAL A 33 1.17 -12.57 -9.45
N ILE A 34 0.95 -11.26 -9.29
CA ILE A 34 1.82 -10.37 -8.53
C ILE A 34 1.81 -10.73 -7.03
N ALA A 35 0.66 -11.02 -6.45
CA ALA A 35 0.58 -11.45 -5.05
C ALA A 35 1.40 -12.73 -4.80
N ARG A 36 1.50 -13.62 -5.80
CA ARG A 36 2.22 -14.88 -5.69
C ARG A 36 3.74 -14.75 -5.87
N LYS A 37 4.22 -13.89 -6.78
CA LYS A 37 5.66 -13.84 -7.13
C LYS A 37 6.27 -12.44 -7.24
N GLY A 38 5.52 -11.40 -6.91
CA GLY A 38 5.93 -10.01 -7.01
C GLY A 38 5.94 -9.47 -8.45
N ILE A 39 5.96 -8.13 -8.58
CA ILE A 39 5.91 -7.45 -9.89
C ILE A 39 7.19 -7.67 -10.70
N LEU A 40 8.36 -7.73 -10.05
CA LEU A 40 9.64 -7.86 -10.73
C LEU A 40 9.76 -9.20 -11.46
N ALA A 41 9.27 -10.29 -10.85
CA ALA A 41 9.26 -11.62 -11.45
C ALA A 41 8.05 -11.90 -12.35
N THR A 42 7.07 -10.98 -12.41
CA THR A 42 5.87 -11.13 -13.24
C THR A 42 6.14 -10.69 -14.67
N THR A 43 5.73 -11.51 -15.64
CA THR A 43 5.75 -11.16 -17.07
C THR A 43 4.35 -10.89 -17.59
N ILE A 44 4.24 -10.17 -18.73
CA ILE A 44 2.95 -9.97 -19.40
C ILE A 44 2.37 -11.32 -19.89
N ALA A 45 3.21 -12.27 -20.24
CA ALA A 45 2.77 -13.61 -20.61
C ALA A 45 2.10 -14.35 -19.43
N ASP A 46 2.63 -14.21 -18.21
CA ASP A 46 2.00 -14.78 -17.02
C ASP A 46 0.63 -14.18 -16.75
N ILE A 47 0.51 -12.85 -16.87
CA ILE A 47 -0.76 -12.14 -16.67
C ILE A 47 -1.79 -12.57 -17.73
N ALA A 48 -1.37 -12.63 -18.99
CA ALA A 48 -2.24 -13.03 -20.09
C ALA A 48 -2.72 -14.49 -19.93
N ALA A 49 -1.83 -15.40 -19.57
CA ALA A 49 -2.15 -16.80 -19.30
C ALA A 49 -3.17 -16.95 -18.16
N GLU A 50 -2.93 -16.27 -17.03
CA GLU A 50 -3.84 -16.26 -15.88
C GLU A 50 -5.22 -15.66 -16.24
N ALA A 51 -5.25 -14.63 -17.11
CA ALA A 51 -6.49 -14.01 -17.60
C ALA A 51 -7.23 -14.84 -18.66
N GLY A 52 -6.66 -15.94 -19.16
CA GLY A 52 -7.18 -16.68 -20.30
C GLY A 52 -7.23 -15.82 -21.58
N ARG A 53 -6.20 -14.97 -21.80
CA ARG A 53 -6.09 -14.01 -22.90
C ARG A 53 -4.73 -14.12 -23.60
N SER A 54 -4.61 -13.48 -24.77
CA SER A 54 -3.31 -13.29 -25.42
C SER A 54 -2.56 -12.09 -24.86
N THR A 55 -1.26 -12.06 -25.01
CA THR A 55 -0.41 -10.89 -24.68
C THR A 55 -0.83 -9.66 -25.49
N ALA A 56 -1.26 -9.83 -26.74
CA ALA A 56 -1.81 -8.76 -27.57
C ALA A 56 -3.06 -8.11 -26.91
N SER A 57 -3.89 -8.92 -26.23
CA SER A 57 -5.05 -8.39 -25.49
C SER A 57 -4.63 -7.50 -24.31
N PHE A 58 -3.52 -7.79 -23.63
CA PHE A 58 -2.95 -6.93 -22.59
C PHE A 58 -2.55 -5.57 -23.15
N TYR A 59 -1.81 -5.57 -24.27
CA TYR A 59 -1.32 -4.34 -24.91
C TYR A 59 -2.43 -3.43 -25.47
N ASN A 60 -3.67 -3.92 -25.60
CA ASN A 60 -4.80 -3.06 -25.93
C ASN A 60 -5.22 -2.12 -24.79
N TYR A 61 -4.78 -2.42 -23.54
CA TYR A 61 -5.15 -1.65 -22.33
C TYR A 61 -3.97 -0.97 -21.68
N TYR A 62 -2.78 -1.60 -21.68
CA TYR A 62 -1.60 -1.13 -21.00
C TYR A 62 -0.35 -1.27 -21.87
N ASP A 63 0.45 -0.23 -21.96
CA ASP A 63 1.71 -0.24 -22.72
C ASP A 63 2.78 -1.12 -22.06
N SER A 64 2.70 -1.29 -20.74
CA SER A 64 3.59 -2.15 -19.94
C SER A 64 2.94 -2.55 -18.62
N LYS A 65 3.54 -3.48 -17.89
CA LYS A 65 3.09 -3.84 -16.54
C LYS A 65 3.31 -2.68 -15.55
N GLU A 66 4.34 -1.87 -15.76
CA GLU A 66 4.62 -0.66 -14.99
C GLU A 66 3.54 0.41 -15.23
N ALA A 67 3.08 0.60 -16.47
CA ALA A 67 1.97 1.49 -16.80
C ALA A 67 0.68 1.07 -16.10
N MET A 68 0.39 -0.24 -16.07
CA MET A 68 -0.75 -0.80 -15.32
C MET A 68 -0.63 -0.50 -13.81
N VAL A 69 0.53 -0.74 -13.21
CA VAL A 69 0.78 -0.47 -11.78
C VAL A 69 0.67 1.03 -11.47
N ARG A 70 1.13 1.90 -12.37
CA ARG A 70 1.00 3.36 -12.22
C ARG A 70 -0.47 3.77 -12.11
N GLU A 71 -1.35 3.24 -12.97
CA GLU A 71 -2.79 3.51 -12.88
C GLU A 71 -3.39 3.01 -11.56
N TRP A 72 -2.94 1.86 -11.07
CA TRP A 72 -3.36 1.35 -9.77
C TRP A 72 -2.90 2.24 -8.62
N ALA A 73 -1.64 2.69 -8.65
CA ALA A 73 -1.07 3.58 -7.63
C ALA A 73 -1.84 4.91 -7.54
N VAL A 74 -2.14 5.53 -8.68
CA VAL A 74 -2.92 6.77 -8.75
C VAL A 74 -4.32 6.56 -8.16
N ARG A 75 -5.04 5.53 -8.61
CA ARG A 75 -6.39 5.21 -8.07
C ARG A 75 -6.36 4.94 -6.57
N PHE A 76 -5.38 4.18 -6.10
CA PHE A 76 -5.24 3.86 -4.68
C PHE A 76 -4.99 5.13 -3.83
N ARG A 77 -4.07 5.98 -4.26
CA ARG A 77 -3.78 7.26 -3.60
C ARG A 77 -5.03 8.14 -3.49
N ASP A 78 -5.77 8.28 -4.57
CA ASP A 78 -6.97 9.12 -4.62
C ASP A 78 -8.07 8.58 -3.69
N GLU A 79 -8.29 7.25 -3.66
CA GLU A 79 -9.20 6.61 -2.72
C GLU A 79 -8.75 6.77 -1.26
N ALA A 80 -7.44 6.65 -0.98
CA ALA A 80 -6.90 6.82 0.36
C ALA A 80 -7.09 8.25 0.87
N ASN A 81 -6.82 9.26 0.05
CA ASN A 81 -7.03 10.66 0.38
C ASN A 81 -8.51 10.97 0.70
N GLN A 82 -9.46 10.38 -0.04
CA GLN A 82 -10.88 10.55 0.25
C GLN A 82 -11.31 9.93 1.60
N ARG A 83 -10.70 8.81 1.99
CA ARG A 83 -11.04 8.11 3.25
C ARG A 83 -10.52 8.80 4.50
N VAL A 84 -9.37 9.48 4.43
CA VAL A 84 -8.80 10.23 5.58
C VAL A 84 -9.78 11.24 6.14
N LEU A 85 -10.58 11.87 5.29
CA LEU A 85 -11.59 12.85 5.71
C LEU A 85 -12.74 12.26 6.56
N THR A 86 -12.89 10.92 6.59
CA THR A 86 -14.01 10.26 7.28
C THR A 86 -13.62 9.56 8.59
N VAL A 87 -12.33 9.43 8.93
CA VAL A 87 -11.85 8.53 10.01
C VAL A 87 -11.54 9.25 11.34
N LEU A 88 -11.61 10.57 11.43
CA LEU A 88 -11.40 11.30 12.68
C LEU A 88 -12.59 11.13 13.65
N ARG A 89 -12.69 9.96 14.28
CA ARG A 89 -13.63 9.74 15.38
C ARG A 89 -13.14 10.47 16.63
N HIS A 90 -13.95 11.40 17.13
CA HIS A 90 -13.74 12.05 18.43
C HIS A 90 -13.99 11.06 19.58
N GLY A 91 -13.27 11.22 20.69
CA GLY A 91 -13.55 10.49 21.93
C GLY A 91 -12.80 9.16 22.15
N LEU A 92 -11.92 8.74 21.24
CA LEU A 92 -11.13 7.53 21.43
C LEU A 92 -9.94 7.77 22.38
N SER A 93 -9.66 6.77 23.23
CA SER A 93 -8.41 6.67 23.98
C SER A 93 -7.22 6.46 23.03
N ASP A 94 -6.00 6.74 23.50
CA ASP A 94 -4.79 6.57 22.70
C ASP A 94 -4.54 5.10 22.31
N ARG A 95 -4.94 4.16 23.17
CA ARG A 95 -4.90 2.72 22.88
C ARG A 95 -5.87 2.32 21.76
N GLU A 96 -7.09 2.85 21.79
CA GLU A 96 -8.08 2.61 20.73
C GLU A 96 -7.64 3.24 19.40
N ARG A 97 -6.96 4.40 19.43
CA ARG A 97 -6.37 5.01 18.23
C ARG A 97 -5.27 4.15 17.63
N ALA A 98 -4.38 3.58 18.46
CA ALA A 98 -3.35 2.66 18.01
C ALA A 98 -3.97 1.39 17.38
N GLN A 99 -5.03 0.85 17.99
CA GLN A 99 -5.79 -0.29 17.45
C GLN A 99 -6.44 0.03 16.10
N GLN A 100 -7.06 1.20 15.97
CA GLN A 100 -7.65 1.65 14.72
C GLN A 100 -6.61 1.83 13.61
N ALA A 101 -5.45 2.46 13.92
CA ALA A 101 -4.38 2.66 12.95
C ALA A 101 -3.84 1.32 12.43
N ALA A 102 -3.57 0.37 13.34
CA ALA A 102 -3.10 -0.96 12.98
C ALA A 102 -4.13 -1.72 12.12
N SER A 103 -5.40 -1.69 12.52
CA SER A 103 -6.50 -2.32 11.78
C SER A 103 -6.67 -1.72 10.38
N ALA A 104 -6.68 -0.40 10.27
CA ALA A 104 -6.80 0.28 8.98
C ALA A 104 -5.63 -0.04 8.05
N HIS A 105 -4.40 -0.06 8.58
CA HIS A 105 -3.21 -0.39 7.81
C HIS A 105 -3.22 -1.85 7.34
N TRP A 106 -3.52 -2.80 8.24
CA TRP A 106 -3.61 -4.23 7.94
C TRP A 106 -4.62 -4.51 6.82
N HIS A 107 -5.86 -4.01 6.97
CA HIS A 107 -6.91 -4.24 5.97
C HIS A 107 -6.61 -3.54 4.65
N THR A 108 -5.99 -2.36 4.67
CA THR A 108 -5.55 -1.69 3.45
C THR A 108 -4.52 -2.54 2.72
N TYR A 109 -3.49 -3.02 3.42
CA TYR A 109 -2.44 -3.84 2.84
C TYR A 109 -3.01 -5.16 2.30
N ARG A 110 -3.85 -5.86 3.08
CA ARG A 110 -4.48 -7.11 2.69
C ARG A 110 -5.36 -6.97 1.46
N ASN A 111 -6.19 -5.94 1.41
CA ASN A 111 -7.12 -5.72 0.30
C ASN A 111 -6.44 -5.18 -0.97
N ARG A 112 -5.22 -4.65 -0.84
CA ARG A 112 -4.43 -4.04 -1.91
C ARG A 112 -3.04 -4.65 -2.03
N LEU A 113 -2.92 -5.95 -1.71
CA LEU A 113 -1.63 -6.63 -1.60
C LEU A 113 -0.77 -6.49 -2.86
N ALA A 114 -1.37 -6.73 -4.03
CA ALA A 114 -0.64 -6.64 -5.30
C ALA A 114 -0.17 -5.21 -5.60
N GLU A 115 -1.00 -4.21 -5.32
CA GLU A 115 -0.66 -2.79 -5.47
C GLU A 115 0.48 -2.40 -4.52
N MET A 116 0.38 -2.75 -3.24
CA MET A 116 1.39 -2.44 -2.22
C MET A 116 2.74 -3.08 -2.56
N ILE A 117 2.75 -4.37 -2.92
CA ILE A 117 3.95 -5.07 -3.37
C ILE A 117 4.53 -4.42 -4.62
N SER A 118 3.70 -4.13 -5.63
CA SER A 118 4.17 -3.59 -6.90
C SER A 118 4.82 -2.23 -6.73
N VAL A 119 4.14 -1.31 -6.05
CA VAL A 119 4.66 0.05 -5.88
C VAL A 119 5.92 0.05 -5.02
N SER A 120 5.96 -0.72 -3.92
CA SER A 120 7.14 -0.79 -3.05
C SER A 120 8.36 -1.41 -3.77
N GLN A 121 8.18 -2.48 -4.55
CA GLN A 121 9.27 -3.10 -5.29
C GLN A 121 9.78 -2.20 -6.43
N LEU A 122 8.88 -1.56 -7.18
CA LEU A 122 9.26 -0.63 -8.24
C LEU A 122 9.89 0.65 -7.68
N ALA A 123 9.50 1.11 -6.51
CA ALA A 123 10.09 2.27 -5.85
C ALA A 123 11.59 2.12 -5.57
N MET A 124 12.08 0.88 -5.41
CA MET A 124 13.51 0.60 -5.19
C MET A 124 14.37 0.81 -6.43
N ILE A 125 13.76 0.85 -7.63
CA ILE A 125 14.49 0.87 -8.91
C ILE A 125 14.02 1.99 -9.86
N ASN A 126 12.98 2.75 -9.49
CA ASN A 126 12.38 3.76 -10.35
C ASN A 126 11.88 4.96 -9.53
N GLY A 127 12.38 6.17 -9.86
CA GLY A 127 12.10 7.39 -9.12
C GLY A 127 10.63 7.81 -9.11
N ASP A 128 9.89 7.62 -10.20
CA ASP A 128 8.46 7.93 -10.25
C ASP A 128 7.68 7.07 -9.25
N PHE A 129 8.02 5.77 -9.15
CA PHE A 129 7.40 4.88 -8.19
C PHE A 129 7.85 5.16 -6.76
N ALA A 130 9.07 5.64 -6.54
CA ALA A 130 9.52 6.11 -5.23
C ALA A 130 8.66 7.28 -4.74
N GLN A 131 8.29 8.20 -5.64
CA GLN A 131 7.38 9.29 -5.31
C GLN A 131 5.96 8.76 -4.96
N TYR A 132 5.37 7.88 -5.77
CA TYR A 132 4.07 7.26 -5.44
C TYR A 132 4.10 6.52 -4.10
N TRP A 133 5.18 5.81 -3.81
CA TRP A 133 5.35 5.12 -2.53
C TRP A 133 5.40 6.11 -1.37
N ALA A 134 6.16 7.20 -1.50
CA ALA A 134 6.23 8.25 -0.50
C ALA A 134 4.86 8.90 -0.26
N GLU A 135 4.09 9.19 -1.31
CA GLU A 135 2.74 9.74 -1.22
C GLU A 135 1.77 8.78 -0.51
N ILE A 136 1.83 7.48 -0.81
CA ILE A 136 1.03 6.45 -0.14
C ILE A 136 1.38 6.37 1.35
N CYS A 137 2.66 6.40 1.69
CA CYS A 137 3.13 6.33 3.07
C CYS A 137 2.89 7.63 3.86
N ALA A 138 2.77 8.79 3.20
CA ALA A 138 2.57 10.08 3.86
C ALA A 138 1.28 10.12 4.70
N ILE A 139 0.22 9.45 4.25
CA ILE A 139 -1.08 9.43 4.94
C ILE A 139 -0.96 8.79 6.33
N PRO A 140 -0.54 7.51 6.47
CA PRO A 140 -0.38 6.90 7.78
C PRO A 140 0.72 7.60 8.60
N THR A 141 1.79 8.10 7.96
CA THR A 141 2.86 8.82 8.66
C THR A 141 2.33 10.07 9.34
N SER A 142 1.56 10.91 8.65
CA SER A 142 1.00 12.13 9.25
C SER A 142 0.05 11.84 10.42
N PHE A 143 -0.76 10.79 10.33
CA PHE A 143 -1.64 10.36 11.42
C PHE A 143 -0.82 9.91 12.65
N ILE A 144 0.21 9.10 12.44
CA ILE A 144 1.07 8.61 13.53
C ILE A 144 1.91 9.75 14.12
N THR A 145 2.42 10.68 13.29
CA THR A 145 3.10 11.89 13.77
C THR A 145 2.25 12.67 14.77
N GLU A 146 0.96 12.84 14.47
CA GLU A 146 0.04 13.52 15.39
C GLU A 146 -0.16 12.73 16.69
N MET A 147 -0.20 11.40 16.64
CA MET A 147 -0.24 10.56 17.84
C MET A 147 1.05 10.69 18.68
N VAL A 148 2.22 10.77 18.06
CA VAL A 148 3.49 11.01 18.76
C VAL A 148 3.47 12.36 19.45
N ARG A 149 3.05 13.44 18.77
CA ARG A 149 2.92 14.79 19.37
C ARG A 149 1.98 14.81 20.57
N ARG A 150 0.86 14.08 20.50
CA ARG A 150 -0.05 13.93 21.64
C ARG A 150 0.60 13.18 22.82
N ALA A 151 1.37 12.13 22.55
CA ALA A 151 2.12 11.41 23.58
C ALA A 151 3.18 12.33 24.23
N GLN A 152 3.87 13.14 23.43
CA GLN A 152 4.82 14.13 23.93
C GLN A 152 4.17 15.18 24.82
N ALA A 153 2.98 15.67 24.48
CA ALA A 153 2.22 16.59 25.32
C ALA A 153 1.82 15.96 26.68
N GLN A 154 1.81 14.62 26.78
CA GLN A 154 1.56 13.88 28.02
C GLN A 154 2.86 13.45 28.73
N GLY A 155 4.03 13.90 28.24
CA GLY A 155 5.35 13.61 28.82
C GLY A 155 5.98 12.27 28.42
N TYR A 156 5.50 11.65 27.32
CA TYR A 156 6.12 10.46 26.71
C TYR A 156 6.98 10.85 25.51
N CYS A 157 7.93 10.01 25.11
CA CYS A 157 8.81 10.23 23.94
C CYS A 157 9.44 11.62 23.91
N ALA A 158 9.76 12.20 25.07
CA ALA A 158 10.33 13.55 25.17
C ALA A 158 11.70 13.62 24.50
N GLY A 159 11.84 14.55 23.54
CA GLY A 159 13.11 14.74 22.80
C GLY A 159 13.24 13.92 21.51
N ASP A 160 12.34 12.99 21.24
CA ASP A 160 12.33 12.24 19.98
C ASP A 160 11.71 13.06 18.85
N ASP A 161 12.18 12.85 17.61
CA ASP A 161 11.59 13.46 16.42
C ASP A 161 10.28 12.74 16.05
N PRO A 162 9.11 13.43 16.07
CA PRO A 162 7.82 12.79 15.81
C PRO A 162 7.69 12.20 14.42
N GLU A 163 8.30 12.83 13.40
CA GLU A 163 8.23 12.38 12.01
C GLU A 163 9.11 11.14 11.79
N LEU A 164 10.26 11.10 12.46
CA LEU A 164 11.16 9.96 12.39
C LEU A 164 10.55 8.73 13.05
N ILE A 165 9.95 8.87 14.25
CA ILE A 165 9.21 7.79 14.93
C ILE A 165 8.07 7.30 14.04
N ALA A 166 7.27 8.21 13.49
CA ALA A 166 6.14 7.85 12.63
C ALA A 166 6.59 7.08 11.39
N THR A 167 7.67 7.53 10.75
CA THR A 167 8.27 6.85 9.60
C THR A 167 8.73 5.43 9.95
N ALA A 168 9.39 5.24 11.09
CA ALA A 168 9.85 3.93 11.56
C ALA A 168 8.67 2.98 11.82
N ILE A 169 7.59 3.46 12.43
CA ILE A 169 6.37 2.67 12.69
C ILE A 169 5.68 2.28 11.38
N VAL A 170 5.54 3.19 10.42
CA VAL A 170 4.96 2.88 9.11
C VAL A 170 5.81 1.86 8.35
N ALA A 171 7.14 2.00 8.39
CA ALA A 171 8.05 1.03 7.78
C ALA A 171 7.91 -0.36 8.42
N MET A 172 7.82 -0.43 9.74
CA MET A 172 7.56 -1.67 10.47
C MET A 172 6.22 -2.28 10.06
N PHE A 173 5.14 -1.49 9.98
CA PHE A 173 3.82 -1.95 9.58
C PHE A 173 3.83 -2.51 8.16
N ASN A 174 4.42 -1.79 7.21
CA ASN A 174 4.55 -2.24 5.82
C ASN A 174 5.28 -3.57 5.72
N GLN A 175 6.44 -3.68 6.38
CA GLN A 175 7.24 -4.91 6.33
C GLN A 175 6.56 -6.08 7.02
N PHE A 176 5.91 -5.85 8.17
CA PHE A 176 5.15 -6.89 8.87
C PHE A 176 3.99 -7.40 8.00
N CYS A 177 3.18 -6.50 7.42
CA CYS A 177 2.08 -6.90 6.54
C CYS A 177 2.59 -7.69 5.33
N TYR A 178 3.69 -7.25 4.70
CA TYR A 178 4.30 -7.99 3.60
C TYR A 178 4.68 -9.42 4.00
N LEU A 179 5.39 -9.57 5.12
CA LEU A 179 5.86 -10.87 5.60
C LEU A 179 4.69 -11.83 5.94
N GLN A 180 3.61 -11.31 6.51
CA GLN A 180 2.47 -12.14 6.90
C GLN A 180 1.55 -12.48 5.72
N LEU A 181 1.41 -11.59 4.73
CA LEU A 181 0.43 -11.73 3.64
C LEU A 181 1.04 -12.25 2.33
N ALA A 182 2.33 -12.02 2.09
CA ALA A 182 3.05 -12.42 0.88
C ALA A 182 4.35 -13.17 1.16
N GLY A 183 4.68 -13.39 2.43
CA GLY A 183 5.87 -14.14 2.85
C GLY A 183 5.73 -15.63 2.51
N PRO A 184 6.81 -16.40 2.74
CA PRO A 184 6.80 -17.85 2.56
C PRO A 184 5.71 -18.48 3.44
N ALA A 185 5.17 -19.62 2.98
CA ALA A 185 4.11 -20.33 3.70
C ALA A 185 4.46 -20.49 5.19
N PRO A 186 3.51 -20.25 6.10
CA PRO A 186 3.74 -20.37 7.53
C PRO A 186 4.16 -21.81 7.88
N GLY A 187 5.03 -21.91 8.90
CA GLY A 187 5.47 -23.20 9.43
C GLY A 187 4.32 -24.04 10.01
N PRO A 188 4.62 -25.15 10.67
CA PRO A 188 3.62 -26.12 11.16
C PRO A 188 2.55 -25.53 12.09
N ALA A 189 2.80 -24.39 12.71
CA ALA A 189 1.85 -23.69 13.58
C ALA A 189 0.72 -22.96 12.84
N GLY A 190 0.76 -22.91 11.50
CA GLY A 190 -0.19 -22.16 10.68
C GLY A 190 0.08 -20.64 10.65
N ALA A 191 -0.66 -19.91 9.80
CA ALA A 191 -0.64 -18.45 9.80
C ALA A 191 -1.46 -17.91 10.98
N PRO A 192 -1.00 -16.83 11.64
CA PRO A 192 -1.84 -16.12 12.60
C PRO A 192 -3.07 -15.53 11.89
N ASP A 193 -4.19 -15.43 12.60
CA ASP A 193 -5.38 -14.77 12.09
C ASP A 193 -5.18 -13.24 12.01
N ASP A 194 -6.09 -12.58 11.32
CA ASP A 194 -6.04 -11.13 11.13
C ASP A 194 -6.04 -10.37 12.45
N GLN A 195 -6.86 -10.80 13.41
CA GLN A 195 -6.99 -10.11 14.69
C GLN A 195 -5.69 -10.19 15.49
N THR A 196 -5.06 -11.36 15.50
CA THR A 196 -3.74 -11.55 16.13
C THR A 196 -2.68 -10.65 15.50
N CYS A 197 -2.67 -10.51 14.17
CA CYS A 197 -1.74 -9.63 13.49
C CYS A 197 -2.00 -8.13 13.83
N ILE A 198 -3.25 -7.72 13.80
CA ILE A 198 -3.69 -6.36 14.16
C ILE A 198 -3.33 -6.03 15.61
N ASP A 199 -3.63 -6.92 16.54
CA ASP A 199 -3.35 -6.73 17.97
C ASP A 199 -1.84 -6.65 18.23
N THR A 200 -1.04 -7.44 17.53
CA THR A 200 0.42 -7.39 17.60
C THR A 200 0.95 -6.03 17.18
N LEU A 201 0.54 -5.55 16.00
CA LEU A 201 0.93 -4.23 15.50
C LEU A 201 0.50 -3.12 16.44
N ALA A 202 -0.76 -3.14 16.89
CA ALA A 202 -1.33 -2.14 17.79
C ALA A 202 -0.59 -2.09 19.14
N ASN A 203 -0.28 -3.26 19.71
CA ASN A 203 0.42 -3.35 20.98
C ASN A 203 1.86 -2.86 20.89
N ILE A 204 2.59 -3.20 19.82
CA ILE A 204 3.96 -2.71 19.60
C ILE A 204 3.93 -1.18 19.41
N PHE A 205 3.03 -0.68 18.57
CA PHE A 205 2.86 0.75 18.31
C PHE A 205 2.53 1.52 19.59
N TYR A 206 1.52 1.06 20.35
CA TYR A 206 1.13 1.72 21.60
C TYR A 206 2.28 1.75 22.61
N ARG A 207 2.98 0.63 22.80
CA ARG A 207 4.12 0.55 23.73
C ARG A 207 5.29 1.43 23.29
N ALA A 208 5.55 1.56 21.99
CA ALA A 208 6.59 2.43 21.46
C ALA A 208 6.35 3.91 21.85
N LEU A 209 5.09 4.35 21.87
CA LEU A 209 4.75 5.72 22.23
C LEU A 209 4.60 5.97 23.73
N TYR A 210 4.09 5.01 24.48
CA TYR A 210 3.68 5.19 25.89
C TYR A 210 4.58 4.41 26.88
N TYR A 211 5.82 4.14 26.47
CA TYR A 211 6.82 3.58 27.37
C TYR A 211 7.32 4.67 28.33
N ARG A 212 7.44 4.34 29.61
CA ARG A 212 8.13 5.16 30.61
C ARG A 212 9.39 4.42 31.07
N GLU A 213 10.54 5.07 30.94
CA GLU A 213 11.73 4.58 31.62
C GLU A 213 11.48 4.63 33.14
N VAL A 214 11.53 3.48 33.76
CA VAL A 214 11.59 3.40 35.21
C VAL A 214 13.04 3.62 35.61
N HIS A 215 13.36 4.87 35.95
CA HIS A 215 14.67 5.13 36.55
C HIS A 215 14.71 4.39 37.90
N PRO A 216 15.61 3.42 38.10
CA PRO A 216 15.83 2.85 39.44
C PRO A 216 16.28 3.97 40.38
N ARG A 217 15.58 4.10 41.51
CA ARG A 217 15.95 5.04 42.60
C ARG A 217 17.23 4.60 43.24
#